data_b6fd60644d84686fdc49fb335ccee037
#
_entry.id   b6fd60644d84686fdc49fb335ccee037
#
_cell.length_a   1.000
_cell.length_b   1.000
_cell.length_c   1.000
_cell.angle_alpha   90.00
_cell.angle_beta   90.00
_cell.angle_gamma   90.00
#
_symmetry.space_group_name_H-M   'P 1'
#
loop_
_entity.id
_entity.type
_entity.pdbx_description
1 polymer ?
#
loop_
_entity_poly.entity_id
_entity_poly.type
_entity_poly.pdbx_seq_one_letter_code
_entity_poly.pdbx_strand_id
1 'polypeptide(L)'
;MNKSVCLLASLLLCLGVNAQNPTEFRVYFKDKGSSIELLKSPERFLSTAALNRRALQNIPLKASDLPIAKEYTKALKELGAMALAYSKWLNYIYVSHPQPQLIASLPFVERIEFPKRHQSFLCGVNSGDTLDYGFAGGQIEMLNGHLLHQVGYTGTGITIAVIDAGYEAFLQSSAFDSLRTSPRLLGTFNFITNDTNVFSGWGSHGTSVLSIMAANLADTIIGTAPDANYWLFTTENVYQETPLEMDHWVMAAEFADSVGAHVINSSVSYQTFDDPQDDYSYSDMDGNTTVITRAADVAASKGILVVASAGNEGDQPQPHIAAPADGDSVLTVGAVTWQGDYASLSSIGPSFDNRVKPDVMAQGSPTTLIDGSGSFNADFGTSYAAPLVAGLAACLIEAYPADHSEEIANYIRSSAHLYATPNDFMGYGIPDFQLALSLSTPEYLVQETEYKLYPNPVQDHIIIDAKTQKNWKAELRIFDLSGKCILQKEIQAYDAYRVHINLKQGSYIMQLAGDINGIYKFQSL
;
A
#
# COMPACT_ATOMS: atom_id res chain seq x y z
N MET A 1 -48.39 65.61 50.18
CA MET A 1 -48.94 65.41 48.83
C MET A 1 -48.15 64.33 48.11
N ASN A 2 -48.84 63.19 47.96
CA ASN A 2 -48.25 62.02 47.36
C ASN A 2 -48.14 62.13 45.83
N LYS A 3 -47.08 61.72 45.23
CA LYS A 3 -47.02 61.31 43.84
C LYS A 3 -46.31 59.94 43.72
N SER A 4 -47.15 58.93 43.53
CA SER A 4 -46.72 57.58 43.17
C SER A 4 -46.21 57.59 41.71
N VAL A 5 -45.05 57.09 41.50
CA VAL A 5 -44.50 56.81 40.16
C VAL A 5 -44.62 55.30 39.96
N CYS A 6 -45.48 54.90 39.02
CA CYS A 6 -45.55 53.52 38.54
C CYS A 6 -44.30 53.21 37.63
N LEU A 7 -43.49 52.30 38.03
CA LEU A 7 -42.43 51.72 37.19
C LEU A 7 -42.99 50.49 36.46
N LEU A 8 -43.24 50.61 35.15
CA LEU A 8 -43.59 49.50 34.27
C LEU A 8 -42.22 48.76 33.93
N ALA A 9 -41.99 47.63 34.54
CA ALA A 9 -40.88 46.78 34.15
C ALA A 9 -41.27 45.98 32.90
N SER A 10 -40.77 46.40 31.76
CA SER A 10 -40.82 45.62 30.50
C SER A 10 -39.91 44.43 30.61
N LEU A 11 -40.49 43.24 30.81
CA LEU A 11 -39.75 41.97 30.77
C LEU A 11 -39.50 41.62 29.31
N LEU A 12 -38.34 42.03 28.75
CA LEU A 12 -37.85 41.52 27.48
C LEU A 12 -37.37 40.07 27.72
N LEU A 13 -38.19 39.10 27.33
CA LEU A 13 -37.72 37.74 27.14
C LEU A 13 -36.76 37.72 25.92
N CYS A 14 -35.48 37.87 26.16
CA CYS A 14 -34.44 37.46 25.21
C CYS A 14 -34.50 35.94 25.11
N LEU A 15 -35.23 35.42 24.10
CA LEU A 15 -35.00 34.08 23.62
C LEU A 15 -33.58 34.06 23.01
N GLY A 16 -32.63 33.74 23.87
CA GLY A 16 -31.26 33.42 23.43
C GLY A 16 -31.35 32.19 22.54
N VAL A 17 -31.33 32.40 21.25
CA VAL A 17 -30.96 31.31 20.31
C VAL A 17 -29.52 31.01 20.62
N ASN A 18 -29.28 30.00 21.44
CA ASN A 18 -27.93 29.40 21.55
C ASN A 18 -27.62 28.85 20.15
N ALA A 19 -26.88 29.61 19.36
CA ALA A 19 -26.21 29.07 18.20
C ALA A 19 -25.23 27.99 18.73
N GLN A 20 -25.65 26.74 18.66
CA GLN A 20 -24.72 25.63 18.92
C GLN A 20 -23.60 25.73 17.89
N ASN A 21 -22.35 25.65 18.34
CA ASN A 21 -21.23 25.57 17.43
C ASN A 21 -21.42 24.36 16.49
N PRO A 22 -21.09 24.47 15.22
CA PRO A 22 -21.19 23.35 14.30
C PRO A 22 -20.36 22.18 14.83
N THR A 23 -20.91 20.99 14.78
CA THR A 23 -20.28 19.74 15.20
C THR A 23 -19.98 18.94 13.95
N GLU A 24 -18.82 18.32 13.89
CA GLU A 24 -18.38 17.49 12.78
C GLU A 24 -18.66 16.02 13.06
N PHE A 25 -19.17 15.30 12.06
CA PHE A 25 -19.50 13.86 12.18
C PHE A 25 -19.71 13.24 10.82
N ARG A 26 -19.48 11.91 10.73
CA ARG A 26 -19.78 11.10 9.53
C ARG A 26 -21.22 10.67 9.53
N VAL A 27 -21.89 10.83 8.39
CA VAL A 27 -23.30 10.43 8.14
C VAL A 27 -23.30 9.22 7.25
N TYR A 28 -23.51 8.03 7.79
CA TYR A 28 -23.58 6.78 7.03
C TYR A 28 -24.96 6.56 6.45
N PHE A 29 -25.03 6.07 5.20
CA PHE A 29 -26.28 5.83 4.48
C PHE A 29 -26.60 4.34 4.41
N LYS A 30 -27.89 4.01 4.46
CA LYS A 30 -28.40 2.63 4.42
C LYS A 30 -28.11 1.90 3.11
N ASP A 31 -28.06 2.64 1.99
CA ASP A 31 -27.93 2.10 0.64
C ASP A 31 -27.32 3.13 -0.33
N LYS A 32 -27.35 2.83 -1.63
CA LYS A 32 -26.86 3.68 -2.71
C LYS A 32 -27.94 4.45 -3.46
N GLY A 33 -29.20 4.40 -2.99
CA GLY A 33 -30.33 5.09 -3.62
C GLY A 33 -30.36 4.91 -5.14
N SER A 34 -30.59 6.00 -5.87
CA SER A 34 -30.64 6.00 -7.34
C SER A 34 -29.29 5.64 -8.01
N SER A 35 -28.17 5.68 -7.28
CA SER A 35 -26.85 5.36 -7.85
C SER A 35 -26.71 3.87 -8.23
N ILE A 36 -27.57 2.98 -7.72
CA ILE A 36 -27.50 1.53 -8.04
C ILE A 36 -27.59 1.25 -9.56
N GLU A 37 -28.29 2.07 -10.32
CA GLU A 37 -28.42 1.93 -11.77
C GLU A 37 -27.09 2.14 -12.51
N LEU A 38 -26.11 2.82 -11.90
CA LEU A 38 -24.78 3.05 -12.50
C LEU A 38 -23.96 1.77 -12.63
N LEU A 39 -24.28 0.68 -11.92
CA LEU A 39 -23.61 -0.61 -12.11
C LEU A 39 -23.69 -1.11 -13.55
N LYS A 40 -24.69 -0.67 -14.32
CA LYS A 40 -24.86 -1.01 -15.75
C LYS A 40 -23.94 -0.23 -16.67
N SER A 41 -23.22 0.79 -16.16
CA SER A 41 -22.38 1.71 -16.93
C SER A 41 -21.13 2.08 -16.12
N PRO A 42 -20.24 1.10 -15.82
CA PRO A 42 -19.11 1.30 -14.90
C PRO A 42 -18.08 2.31 -15.42
N GLU A 43 -17.98 2.51 -16.72
CA GLU A 43 -17.14 3.52 -17.36
C GLU A 43 -17.48 4.97 -16.94
N ARG A 44 -18.62 5.19 -16.30
CA ARG A 44 -19.04 6.50 -15.77
C ARG A 44 -18.40 6.86 -14.43
N PHE A 45 -17.78 5.91 -13.74
CA PHE A 45 -17.16 6.12 -12.42
C PHE A 45 -15.83 5.38 -12.21
N LEU A 46 -15.41 4.55 -13.16
CA LEU A 46 -14.10 3.90 -13.20
C LEU A 46 -13.43 4.14 -14.56
N SER A 47 -12.13 4.38 -14.56
CA SER A 47 -11.33 4.47 -15.79
C SER A 47 -11.19 3.11 -16.48
N THR A 48 -10.79 3.12 -17.75
CA THR A 48 -10.45 1.90 -18.49
C THR A 48 -9.33 1.13 -17.78
N ALA A 49 -8.35 1.81 -17.19
CA ALA A 49 -7.27 1.17 -16.43
C ALA A 49 -7.81 0.43 -15.18
N ALA A 50 -8.72 1.05 -14.42
CA ALA A 50 -9.36 0.43 -13.27
C ALA A 50 -10.19 -0.81 -13.66
N LEU A 51 -10.94 -0.71 -14.75
CA LEU A 51 -11.73 -1.84 -15.27
C LEU A 51 -10.83 -2.99 -15.74
N ASN A 52 -9.73 -2.67 -16.43
CA ASN A 52 -8.76 -3.67 -16.90
C ASN A 52 -8.06 -4.38 -15.73
N ARG A 53 -7.57 -3.64 -14.72
CA ARG A 53 -6.98 -4.23 -13.50
C ARG A 53 -7.93 -5.23 -12.86
N ARG A 54 -9.19 -4.81 -12.61
CA ARG A 54 -10.20 -5.68 -12.01
C ARG A 54 -10.53 -6.89 -12.87
N ALA A 55 -10.57 -6.74 -14.19
CA ALA A 55 -10.79 -7.85 -15.12
C ALA A 55 -9.65 -8.88 -15.07
N LEU A 56 -8.39 -8.42 -15.05
CA LEU A 56 -7.21 -9.29 -14.94
C LEU A 56 -7.22 -10.09 -13.63
N GLN A 57 -7.60 -9.45 -12.54
CA GLN A 57 -7.66 -10.04 -11.21
C GLN A 57 -9.02 -10.70 -10.86
N ASN A 58 -9.96 -10.80 -11.82
CA ASN A 58 -11.31 -11.36 -11.63
C ASN A 58 -12.11 -10.69 -10.49
N ILE A 59 -11.92 -9.38 -10.25
CA ILE A 59 -12.61 -8.61 -9.20
C ILE A 59 -13.95 -8.10 -9.71
N PRO A 60 -15.10 -8.55 -9.17
CA PRO A 60 -16.42 -8.10 -9.61
C PRO A 60 -16.74 -6.69 -9.10
N LEU A 61 -17.54 -5.96 -9.86
CA LEU A 61 -18.13 -4.68 -9.42
C LEU A 61 -19.15 -4.93 -8.31
N LYS A 62 -19.15 -4.06 -7.29
CA LYS A 62 -20.03 -4.13 -6.12
C LYS A 62 -20.73 -2.78 -5.91
N ALA A 63 -21.80 -2.77 -5.11
CA ALA A 63 -22.48 -1.52 -4.74
C ALA A 63 -21.54 -0.50 -4.07
N SER A 64 -20.52 -0.97 -3.34
CA SER A 64 -19.50 -0.10 -2.74
C SER A 64 -18.67 0.69 -3.77
N ASP A 65 -18.65 0.30 -5.04
CA ASP A 65 -17.95 1.05 -6.08
C ASP A 65 -18.72 2.30 -6.55
N LEU A 66 -20.01 2.35 -6.25
CA LEU A 66 -20.90 3.40 -6.70
C LEU A 66 -20.77 4.68 -5.88
N PRO A 67 -20.89 5.86 -6.50
CA PRO A 67 -20.95 7.12 -5.78
C PRO A 67 -22.15 7.17 -4.83
N ILE A 68 -22.07 8.04 -3.84
CA ILE A 68 -23.18 8.33 -2.94
C ILE A 68 -24.36 8.89 -3.77
N ALA A 69 -25.58 8.52 -3.39
CA ALA A 69 -26.79 8.96 -4.07
C ALA A 69 -26.93 10.50 -4.04
N LYS A 70 -27.17 11.10 -5.22
CA LYS A 70 -27.27 12.57 -5.35
C LYS A 70 -28.43 13.16 -4.56
N GLU A 71 -29.50 12.41 -4.39
CA GLU A 71 -30.65 12.80 -3.55
C GLU A 71 -30.27 12.92 -2.08
N TYR A 72 -29.34 12.10 -1.57
CA TYR A 72 -28.87 12.15 -0.18
C TYR A 72 -27.97 13.37 0.05
N THR A 73 -27.01 13.59 -0.85
CA THR A 73 -26.15 14.79 -0.79
C THR A 73 -26.97 16.08 -0.90
N LYS A 74 -27.99 16.09 -1.76
CA LYS A 74 -28.90 17.22 -1.92
C LYS A 74 -29.70 17.47 -0.64
N ALA A 75 -30.29 16.45 -0.04
CA ALA A 75 -31.06 16.57 1.19
C ALA A 75 -30.22 17.09 2.37
N LEU A 76 -28.99 16.64 2.53
CA LEU A 76 -28.06 17.17 3.55
C LEU A 76 -27.74 18.64 3.31
N LYS A 77 -27.50 19.06 2.07
CA LYS A 77 -27.23 20.44 1.69
C LYS A 77 -28.44 21.35 1.94
N GLU A 78 -29.64 20.88 1.66
CA GLU A 78 -30.89 21.63 1.90
C GLU A 78 -31.15 21.85 3.39
N LEU A 79 -30.67 21.00 4.27
CA LEU A 79 -30.65 21.16 5.72
C LEU A 79 -29.54 22.09 6.23
N GLY A 80 -28.62 22.55 5.35
CA GLY A 80 -27.51 23.41 5.71
C GLY A 80 -26.24 22.66 6.17
N ALA A 81 -26.20 21.36 6.00
CA ALA A 81 -24.98 20.60 6.30
C ALA A 81 -23.87 20.94 5.30
N MET A 82 -22.70 21.31 5.82
CA MET A 82 -21.50 21.54 5.04
C MET A 82 -20.73 20.23 4.92
N ALA A 83 -20.61 19.71 3.70
CA ALA A 83 -19.83 18.51 3.44
C ALA A 83 -18.33 18.85 3.46
N LEU A 84 -17.54 18.06 4.21
CA LEU A 84 -16.08 18.19 4.38
C LEU A 84 -15.36 17.12 3.58
N ALA A 85 -15.81 15.86 3.67
CA ALA A 85 -15.28 14.72 2.96
C ALA A 85 -16.38 13.70 2.67
N TYR A 86 -16.07 12.65 1.88
CA TYR A 86 -17.01 11.57 1.59
C TYR A 86 -16.28 10.25 1.31
N SER A 87 -16.99 9.14 1.52
CA SER A 87 -16.54 7.82 1.08
C SER A 87 -17.66 7.09 0.34
N LYS A 88 -17.39 6.74 -0.94
CA LYS A 88 -18.27 5.85 -1.69
C LYS A 88 -18.16 4.40 -1.18
N TRP A 89 -16.97 3.98 -0.73
CA TRP A 89 -16.73 2.63 -0.25
C TRP A 89 -17.43 2.33 1.07
N LEU A 90 -17.26 3.24 2.04
CA LEU A 90 -17.86 3.13 3.37
C LEU A 90 -19.26 3.77 3.46
N ASN A 91 -19.73 4.39 2.37
CA ASN A 91 -21.06 4.94 2.18
C ASN A 91 -21.44 6.03 3.17
N TYR A 92 -20.55 7.01 3.40
CA TYR A 92 -20.80 8.15 4.28
C TYR A 92 -20.42 9.48 3.63
N ILE A 93 -20.94 10.58 4.23
CA ILE A 93 -20.43 11.95 4.07
C ILE A 93 -20.01 12.46 5.44
N TYR A 94 -18.81 13.03 5.54
CA TYR A 94 -18.35 13.75 6.72
C TYR A 94 -18.86 15.18 6.61
N VAL A 95 -19.59 15.63 7.60
CA VAL A 95 -20.28 16.93 7.57
C VAL A 95 -20.02 17.73 8.84
N SER A 96 -20.10 19.09 8.69
CA SER A 96 -20.23 20.01 9.81
C SER A 96 -21.67 20.54 9.86
N HIS A 97 -22.37 20.33 11.00
CA HIS A 97 -23.73 20.79 11.22
C HIS A 97 -24.05 20.99 12.69
N PRO A 98 -24.79 22.07 13.10
CA PRO A 98 -25.08 22.36 14.52
C PRO A 98 -26.10 21.43 15.17
N GLN A 99 -26.83 20.62 14.41
CA GLN A 99 -27.89 19.72 14.91
C GLN A 99 -27.73 18.30 14.37
N PRO A 100 -26.81 17.49 14.90
CA PRO A 100 -26.58 16.11 14.42
C PRO A 100 -27.85 15.25 14.45
N GLN A 101 -28.68 15.39 15.46
CA GLN A 101 -29.92 14.61 15.63
C GLN A 101 -30.95 14.84 14.51
N LEU A 102 -30.97 16.04 13.93
CA LEU A 102 -31.81 16.32 12.77
C LEU A 102 -31.39 15.50 11.56
N ILE A 103 -30.07 15.44 11.32
CA ILE A 103 -29.47 14.62 10.24
C ILE A 103 -29.71 13.13 10.50
N ALA A 104 -29.49 12.66 11.73
CA ALA A 104 -29.70 11.26 12.11
C ALA A 104 -31.16 10.79 11.94
N SER A 105 -32.14 11.71 11.97
CA SER A 105 -33.54 11.37 11.80
C SER A 105 -33.98 11.14 10.35
N LEU A 106 -33.12 11.41 9.37
CA LEU A 106 -33.47 11.25 7.96
C LEU A 106 -33.65 9.74 7.61
N PRO A 107 -34.64 9.40 6.78
CA PRO A 107 -35.04 8.00 6.56
C PRO A 107 -33.97 7.15 5.88
N PHE A 108 -33.06 7.76 5.11
CA PHE A 108 -31.96 7.12 4.39
C PHE A 108 -30.65 7.09 5.19
N VAL A 109 -30.59 7.77 6.35
CA VAL A 109 -29.43 7.70 7.24
C VAL A 109 -29.49 6.41 8.07
N GLU A 110 -28.37 5.68 8.10
CA GLU A 110 -28.20 4.49 8.92
C GLU A 110 -27.79 4.87 10.34
N ARG A 111 -26.71 5.66 10.45
CA ARG A 111 -26.15 6.15 11.71
C ARG A 111 -25.32 7.41 11.47
N ILE A 112 -24.97 8.09 12.56
CA ILE A 112 -23.94 9.12 12.58
C ILE A 112 -22.79 8.65 13.48
N GLU A 113 -21.56 9.11 13.19
CA GLU A 113 -20.34 8.75 13.92
C GLU A 113 -19.50 10.00 14.15
N PHE A 114 -19.09 10.22 15.38
CA PHE A 114 -18.23 11.34 15.77
C PHE A 114 -16.79 10.86 15.84
N PRO A 115 -15.78 11.66 15.39
CA PRO A 115 -14.38 11.33 15.54
C PRO A 115 -13.93 11.39 17.01
N LYS A 116 -12.77 10.75 17.34
CA LYS A 116 -12.12 10.76 18.68
C LYS A 116 -10.88 11.67 18.65
N ARG A 117 -10.28 12.10 19.77
CA ARG A 117 -9.27 13.20 19.85
C ARG A 117 -8.06 13.03 20.81
N HIS A 118 -6.69 13.19 20.42
CA HIS A 118 -5.41 13.38 21.27
C HIS A 118 -4.05 13.64 20.51
N GLN A 119 -2.85 13.97 21.07
CA GLN A 119 -1.62 14.61 20.48
C GLN A 119 -0.26 13.86 20.45
N SER A 120 0.73 14.25 19.54
CA SER A 120 2.11 13.71 19.41
C SER A 120 3.24 14.67 18.96
N PHE A 121 4.54 14.18 18.76
CA PHE A 121 5.74 14.93 18.33
C PHE A 121 6.80 14.13 17.54
N LEU A 122 7.75 14.81 16.83
CA LEU A 122 8.73 14.34 15.83
C LEU A 122 10.22 14.52 16.16
N CYS A 123 11.16 13.75 15.55
CA CYS A 123 12.59 14.10 15.34
C CYS A 123 13.36 13.15 14.37
N GLY A 124 14.50 13.56 13.78
CA GLY A 124 15.25 12.94 12.69
C GLY A 124 16.78 12.91 12.71
N VAL A 125 17.49 12.42 11.64
CA VAL A 125 18.79 12.74 10.94
C VAL A 125 19.87 11.65 10.66
N ASN A 126 20.29 11.42 9.37
CA ASN A 126 21.54 11.15 8.57
C ASN A 126 22.45 9.91 8.76
N SER A 127 23.18 9.29 7.73
CA SER A 127 23.44 9.32 6.26
C SER A 127 24.42 8.24 5.73
N GLY A 128 24.37 7.83 4.42
CA GLY A 128 25.43 7.53 3.44
C GLY A 128 25.92 6.11 3.15
N ASP A 129 26.11 5.58 1.99
CA ASP A 129 26.59 5.71 0.61
C ASP A 129 27.07 4.36 0.00
N THR A 130 27.01 3.86 -1.19
CA THR A 130 27.20 4.07 -2.63
C THR A 130 27.05 2.84 -3.53
N LEU A 131 26.51 2.96 -4.82
CA LEU A 131 26.81 2.17 -6.04
C LEU A 131 26.27 2.92 -7.28
N ASP A 132 26.00 2.27 -8.46
CA ASP A 132 25.47 2.93 -9.67
C ASP A 132 24.01 3.44 -9.49
N TYR A 133 23.33 2.99 -8.45
CA TYR A 133 22.20 3.64 -7.82
C TYR A 133 22.65 4.90 -7.05
N GLY A 134 23.92 5.25 -7.18
CA GLY A 134 24.56 6.25 -6.37
C GLY A 134 24.49 5.86 -4.90
N PHE A 135 24.09 6.83 -4.09
CA PHE A 135 23.98 6.65 -2.65
C PHE A 135 22.78 5.81 -2.20
N ALA A 136 21.83 5.46 -3.11
CA ALA A 136 20.70 4.60 -2.82
C ALA A 136 21.00 3.09 -2.98
N GLY A 137 22.20 2.72 -3.42
CA GLY A 137 22.55 1.32 -3.73
C GLY A 137 22.27 0.37 -2.57
N GLY A 138 22.82 0.63 -1.40
CA GLY A 138 22.72 -0.25 -0.24
C GLY A 138 21.28 -0.53 0.22
N GLN A 139 20.39 0.47 0.16
CA GLN A 139 18.99 0.30 0.57
C GLN A 139 18.18 -0.57 -0.41
N ILE A 140 18.55 -0.57 -1.71
CA ILE A 140 17.93 -1.40 -2.74
C ILE A 140 18.51 -2.81 -2.72
N GLU A 141 19.83 -2.92 -2.53
CA GLU A 141 20.54 -4.20 -2.44
C GLU A 141 20.16 -5.01 -1.21
N MET A 142 19.89 -4.35 -0.08
CA MET A 142 19.39 -5.00 1.14
C MET A 142 18.15 -5.86 0.87
N LEU A 143 17.30 -5.43 -0.07
CA LEU A 143 16.08 -6.10 -0.48
C LEU A 143 16.26 -7.00 -1.72
N ASN A 144 17.49 -7.15 -2.24
CA ASN A 144 17.78 -7.76 -3.54
C ASN A 144 16.98 -7.13 -4.71
N GLY A 145 16.50 -5.88 -4.55
CA GLY A 145 15.68 -5.16 -5.53
C GLY A 145 16.41 -4.86 -6.83
N HIS A 146 17.74 -4.61 -6.77
CA HIS A 146 18.59 -4.41 -7.94
C HIS A 146 18.55 -5.61 -8.91
N LEU A 147 18.26 -6.82 -8.41
CA LEU A 147 18.17 -8.03 -9.23
C LEU A 147 16.87 -8.06 -10.07
N LEU A 148 15.78 -7.43 -9.60
CA LEU A 148 14.58 -7.22 -10.42
C LEU A 148 14.89 -6.28 -11.58
N HIS A 149 15.59 -5.18 -11.32
CA HIS A 149 15.99 -4.21 -12.35
C HIS A 149 16.93 -4.85 -13.38
N GLN A 150 17.87 -5.72 -12.96
CA GLN A 150 18.76 -6.45 -13.85
C GLN A 150 18.04 -7.39 -14.82
N VAL A 151 16.87 -7.91 -14.45
CA VAL A 151 16.03 -8.75 -15.34
C VAL A 151 14.95 -7.94 -16.05
N GLY A 152 14.96 -6.60 -15.91
CA GLY A 152 14.15 -5.66 -16.67
C GLY A 152 12.86 -5.19 -16.01
N TYR A 153 12.58 -5.56 -14.75
CA TYR A 153 11.40 -5.09 -14.01
C TYR A 153 11.75 -3.81 -13.24
N THR A 154 11.28 -2.67 -13.73
CA THR A 154 11.56 -1.32 -13.20
C THR A 154 10.28 -0.55 -12.81
N GLY A 155 9.13 -1.26 -12.78
CA GLY A 155 7.80 -0.70 -12.54
C GLY A 155 7.07 -0.27 -13.81
N THR A 156 7.58 -0.63 -14.99
CA THR A 156 7.03 -0.20 -16.28
C THR A 156 5.55 -0.61 -16.44
N GLY A 157 4.69 0.37 -16.75
CA GLY A 157 3.25 0.13 -16.92
C GLY A 157 2.45 0.06 -15.62
N ILE A 158 3.12 -0.05 -14.47
CA ILE A 158 2.47 -0.09 -13.16
C ILE A 158 2.25 1.34 -12.65
N THR A 159 1.12 1.57 -12.02
CA THR A 159 0.75 2.88 -11.45
C THR A 159 0.81 2.83 -9.94
N ILE A 160 1.60 3.71 -9.35
CA ILE A 160 1.71 3.93 -7.91
C ILE A 160 0.99 5.24 -7.56
N ALA A 161 0.08 5.19 -6.61
CA ALA A 161 -0.49 6.37 -5.97
C ALA A 161 0.28 6.65 -4.68
N VAL A 162 0.89 7.82 -4.58
CA VAL A 162 1.58 8.28 -3.37
C VAL A 162 0.62 9.18 -2.61
N ILE A 163 0.21 8.76 -1.42
CA ILE A 163 -0.66 9.53 -0.51
C ILE A 163 0.22 10.03 0.63
N ASP A 164 0.37 11.37 0.71
CA ASP A 164 1.36 11.96 1.61
C ASP A 164 1.01 13.44 1.90
N ALA A 165 1.92 14.18 2.51
CA ALA A 165 1.89 15.64 2.59
C ALA A 165 2.20 16.28 1.23
N GLY A 166 2.81 17.47 1.18
CA GLY A 166 3.14 18.16 -0.07
C GLY A 166 4.38 17.61 -0.78
N TYR A 167 4.55 18.04 -2.03
CA TYR A 167 5.66 17.66 -2.92
C TYR A 167 6.49 18.89 -3.30
N GLU A 168 6.77 19.76 -2.34
CA GLU A 168 7.68 20.91 -2.55
C GLU A 168 9.06 20.40 -2.96
N ALA A 169 9.80 21.19 -3.76
CA ALA A 169 11.05 20.83 -4.40
C ALA A 169 10.96 19.76 -5.53
N PHE A 170 9.86 19.05 -5.75
CA PHE A 170 9.70 18.15 -6.89
C PHE A 170 9.98 18.84 -8.23
N LEU A 171 9.48 20.08 -8.40
CA LEU A 171 9.65 20.84 -9.64
C LEU A 171 11.08 21.35 -9.86
N GLN A 172 11.91 21.44 -8.83
CA GLN A 172 13.24 22.02 -8.84
C GLN A 172 14.36 20.97 -8.91
N SER A 173 14.16 19.79 -8.30
CA SER A 173 15.19 18.75 -8.24
C SER A 173 15.35 18.02 -9.57
N SER A 174 16.60 17.89 -10.05
CA SER A 174 16.94 17.14 -11.26
C SER A 174 16.71 15.63 -11.14
N ALA A 175 16.61 15.10 -9.92
CA ALA A 175 16.31 13.68 -9.68
C ALA A 175 14.96 13.25 -10.27
N PHE A 176 14.03 14.18 -10.50
CA PHE A 176 12.72 13.94 -11.07
C PHE A 176 12.60 14.33 -12.55
N ASP A 177 13.67 14.74 -13.23
CA ASP A 177 13.62 15.17 -14.65
C ASP A 177 13.04 14.07 -15.54
N SER A 178 13.44 12.83 -15.32
CA SER A 178 12.91 11.67 -16.05
C SER A 178 11.39 11.51 -15.88
N LEU A 179 10.86 11.71 -14.68
CA LEU A 179 9.42 11.64 -14.41
C LEU A 179 8.68 12.86 -14.97
N ARG A 180 9.21 14.09 -14.77
CA ARG A 180 8.59 15.34 -15.23
C ARG A 180 8.49 15.46 -16.75
N THR A 181 9.48 14.95 -17.47
CA THR A 181 9.54 15.05 -18.96
C THR A 181 8.87 13.88 -19.68
N SER A 182 8.40 12.89 -18.94
CA SER A 182 7.69 11.73 -19.48
C SER A 182 6.18 11.78 -19.20
N PRO A 183 5.35 11.00 -19.87
CA PRO A 183 3.92 10.89 -19.56
C PRO A 183 3.62 10.06 -18.31
N ARG A 184 4.63 9.72 -17.50
CA ARG A 184 4.50 8.83 -16.32
C ARG A 184 4.00 9.55 -15.06
N LEU A 185 4.09 10.87 -14.96
CA LEU A 185 3.32 11.64 -13.99
C LEU A 185 1.89 11.80 -14.53
N LEU A 186 0.99 10.93 -14.08
CA LEU A 186 -0.38 10.84 -14.60
C LEU A 186 -1.27 11.99 -14.11
N GLY A 187 -0.95 12.55 -12.94
CA GLY A 187 -1.63 13.70 -12.38
C GLY A 187 -1.37 13.89 -10.89
N THR A 188 -1.96 14.95 -10.36
CA THR A 188 -1.85 15.36 -8.96
C THR A 188 -3.19 15.81 -8.43
N PHE A 189 -3.46 15.64 -7.13
CA PHE A 189 -4.64 16.19 -6.49
C PHE A 189 -4.40 16.47 -5.00
N ASN A 190 -4.87 17.64 -4.55
CA ASN A 190 -4.83 18.06 -3.15
C ASN A 190 -6.26 17.97 -2.58
N PHE A 191 -6.48 17.05 -1.66
CA PHE A 191 -7.79 16.80 -1.07
C PHE A 191 -8.16 17.82 0.00
N ILE A 192 -7.18 18.57 0.54
CA ILE A 192 -7.41 19.62 1.53
C ILE A 192 -8.03 20.86 0.85
N THR A 193 -7.46 21.28 -0.27
CA THR A 193 -7.89 22.47 -1.03
C THR A 193 -8.83 22.15 -2.18
N ASN A 194 -9.01 20.86 -2.49
CA ASN A 194 -9.81 20.36 -3.60
C ASN A 194 -9.38 20.96 -4.96
N ASP A 195 -8.07 20.94 -5.20
CA ASP A 195 -7.44 21.39 -6.44
C ASP A 195 -6.27 20.46 -6.85
N THR A 196 -5.47 20.86 -7.84
CA THR A 196 -4.35 20.05 -8.34
C THR A 196 -2.98 20.50 -7.85
N ASN A 197 -2.90 21.52 -6.98
CA ASN A 197 -1.62 22.02 -6.48
C ASN A 197 -1.14 21.22 -5.26
N VAL A 198 -0.15 20.37 -5.48
CA VAL A 198 0.54 19.61 -4.44
C VAL A 198 1.99 20.10 -4.22
N PHE A 199 2.43 21.11 -4.98
CA PHE A 199 3.84 21.51 -5.08
C PHE A 199 4.20 22.76 -4.25
N SER A 200 3.28 23.32 -3.50
CA SER A 200 3.55 24.49 -2.66
C SER A 200 2.58 24.63 -1.49
N GLY A 201 3.10 24.97 -0.32
CA GLY A 201 2.32 25.30 0.88
C GLY A 201 1.88 24.08 1.72
N TRP A 202 2.35 22.87 1.39
CA TRP A 202 1.90 21.62 2.05
C TRP A 202 3.07 20.73 2.48
N GLY A 203 4.30 21.29 2.53
CA GLY A 203 5.50 20.57 2.93
C GLY A 203 6.13 19.74 1.82
N SER A 204 7.16 19.00 2.17
CA SER A 204 8.03 18.28 1.24
C SER A 204 8.23 16.80 1.58
N HIS A 205 7.54 16.29 2.59
CA HIS A 205 7.68 14.88 3.00
C HIS A 205 7.34 13.93 1.84
N GLY A 206 6.28 14.21 1.10
CA GLY A 206 5.94 13.45 -0.11
C GLY A 206 6.99 13.53 -1.23
N THR A 207 7.79 14.63 -1.31
CA THR A 207 8.95 14.68 -2.21
C THR A 207 9.99 13.65 -1.82
N SER A 208 10.32 13.58 -0.54
CA SER A 208 11.31 12.63 -0.01
C SER A 208 10.85 11.19 -0.25
N VAL A 209 9.62 10.87 0.10
CA VAL A 209 8.99 9.56 -0.14
C VAL A 209 8.98 9.18 -1.61
N LEU A 210 8.55 10.10 -2.49
CA LEU A 210 8.52 9.88 -3.94
C LEU A 210 9.93 9.61 -4.50
N SER A 211 10.95 10.29 -3.99
CA SER A 211 12.33 10.13 -4.49
C SER A 211 12.86 8.71 -4.32
N ILE A 212 12.46 8.03 -3.25
CA ILE A 212 12.87 6.65 -2.95
C ILE A 212 12.34 5.66 -4.00
N MET A 213 11.23 6.00 -4.66
CA MET A 213 10.64 5.17 -5.72
C MET A 213 11.00 5.67 -7.12
N ALA A 214 10.88 6.98 -7.36
CA ALA A 214 10.81 7.58 -8.70
C ALA A 214 12.05 8.35 -9.13
N ALA A 215 13.00 8.63 -8.23
CA ALA A 215 14.21 9.33 -8.61
C ALA A 215 14.97 8.56 -9.69
N ASN A 216 15.54 9.30 -10.66
CA ASN A 216 16.35 8.71 -11.73
C ASN A 216 17.45 9.70 -12.12
N LEU A 217 18.46 9.78 -11.28
CA LEU A 217 19.65 10.60 -11.48
C LEU A 217 20.88 9.69 -11.35
N ALA A 218 21.44 9.31 -12.49
CA ALA A 218 22.58 8.43 -12.57
C ALA A 218 23.74 8.88 -11.66
N ASP A 219 24.49 7.96 -11.11
CA ASP A 219 25.62 8.18 -10.19
C ASP A 219 25.26 8.92 -8.88
N THR A 220 23.97 9.17 -8.63
CA THR A 220 23.51 9.91 -7.43
C THR A 220 22.38 9.17 -6.70
N ILE A 221 21.23 9.00 -7.32
CA ILE A 221 20.06 8.30 -6.75
C ILE A 221 19.18 7.72 -7.85
N ILE A 222 18.93 6.42 -7.80
CA ILE A 222 17.90 5.75 -8.60
C ILE A 222 16.94 5.09 -7.62
N GLY A 223 15.65 5.34 -7.79
CA GLY A 223 14.60 4.80 -6.95
C GLY A 223 14.26 3.35 -7.28
N THR A 224 13.38 2.75 -6.47
CA THR A 224 13.00 1.35 -6.55
C THR A 224 12.01 1.02 -7.67
N ALA A 225 11.36 2.03 -8.28
CA ALA A 225 10.48 1.89 -9.44
C ALA A 225 10.62 3.09 -10.39
N PRO A 226 11.82 3.32 -10.99
CA PRO A 226 12.13 4.52 -11.73
C PRO A 226 11.30 4.69 -13.01
N ASP A 227 10.69 3.63 -13.52
CA ASP A 227 9.87 3.63 -14.74
C ASP A 227 8.36 3.44 -14.49
N ALA A 228 7.92 3.39 -13.23
CA ALA A 228 6.51 3.36 -12.88
C ALA A 228 5.78 4.67 -13.23
N ASN A 229 4.46 4.58 -13.34
CA ASN A 229 3.58 5.75 -13.44
C ASN A 229 3.17 6.22 -12.04
N TYR A 230 2.96 7.51 -11.86
CA TYR A 230 2.68 8.09 -10.56
C TYR A 230 1.45 9.00 -10.56
N TRP A 231 0.63 8.86 -9.53
CA TRP A 231 -0.32 9.86 -9.04
C TRP A 231 0.19 10.39 -7.71
N LEU A 232 0.17 11.73 -7.53
CA LEU A 232 0.60 12.38 -6.30
C LEU A 232 -0.60 13.01 -5.60
N PHE A 233 -0.87 12.59 -4.39
CA PHE A 233 -2.01 13.04 -3.60
C PHE A 233 -1.55 13.68 -2.29
N THR A 234 -2.07 14.89 -2.00
CA THR A 234 -1.88 15.56 -0.71
C THR A 234 -3.15 15.40 0.12
N THR A 235 -3.01 14.78 1.29
CA THR A 235 -4.08 14.55 2.26
C THR A 235 -3.79 15.19 3.61
N GLU A 236 -2.52 15.51 3.89
CA GLU A 236 -2.02 15.98 5.18
C GLU A 236 -1.94 17.49 5.24
N ASN A 237 -2.52 18.06 6.27
CA ASN A 237 -2.40 19.48 6.62
C ASN A 237 -1.24 19.68 7.61
N VAL A 238 -0.04 19.97 7.10
CA VAL A 238 1.17 20.15 7.92
C VAL A 238 1.09 21.23 9.03
N TYR A 239 -0.04 21.90 9.16
CA TYR A 239 -0.31 22.92 10.18
C TYR A 239 -1.28 22.44 11.26
N GLN A 240 -1.97 21.30 11.04
CA GLN A 240 -2.98 20.75 11.94
C GLN A 240 -3.08 19.23 11.73
N GLU A 241 -3.07 18.46 12.80
CA GLU A 241 -3.31 17.02 12.80
C GLU A 241 -4.75 16.74 13.23
N THR A 242 -5.64 16.39 12.31
CA THR A 242 -7.06 16.23 12.58
C THR A 242 -7.64 14.94 11.98
N PRO A 243 -8.71 14.37 12.56
CA PRO A 243 -9.36 13.18 12.00
C PRO A 243 -9.86 13.32 10.56
N LEU A 244 -10.02 14.57 10.06
CA LEU A 244 -10.43 14.85 8.68
C LEU A 244 -9.38 14.37 7.66
N GLU A 245 -8.11 14.32 8.06
CA GLU A 245 -7.03 13.85 7.19
C GLU A 245 -7.19 12.37 6.84
N MET A 246 -7.67 11.56 7.78
CA MET A 246 -8.05 10.16 7.47
C MET A 246 -9.17 10.09 6.43
N ASP A 247 -10.14 11.01 6.46
CA ASP A 247 -11.21 11.07 5.46
C ASP A 247 -10.67 11.56 4.10
N HIS A 248 -9.71 12.51 4.07
CA HIS A 248 -8.99 12.89 2.86
C HIS A 248 -8.19 11.71 2.29
N TRP A 249 -7.52 10.94 3.15
CA TRP A 249 -6.83 9.71 2.73
C TRP A 249 -7.81 8.71 2.08
N VAL A 250 -8.99 8.51 2.68
CA VAL A 250 -10.03 7.64 2.11
C VAL A 250 -10.46 8.13 0.72
N MET A 251 -10.66 9.43 0.55
CA MET A 251 -10.97 10.04 -0.76
C MET A 251 -9.84 9.82 -1.76
N ALA A 252 -8.58 9.96 -1.35
CA ALA A 252 -7.40 9.73 -2.18
C ALA A 252 -7.28 8.26 -2.62
N ALA A 253 -7.51 7.31 -1.71
CA ALA A 253 -7.52 5.88 -2.02
C ALA A 253 -8.64 5.50 -3.00
N GLU A 254 -9.83 6.07 -2.83
CA GLU A 254 -10.95 5.91 -3.76
C GLU A 254 -10.67 6.51 -5.14
N PHE A 255 -9.95 7.63 -5.17
CA PHE A 255 -9.51 8.25 -6.42
C PHE A 255 -8.46 7.36 -7.09
N ALA A 256 -7.46 6.86 -6.33
CA ALA A 256 -6.45 5.92 -6.81
C ALA A 256 -7.08 4.68 -7.48
N ASP A 257 -8.11 4.08 -6.87
CA ASP A 257 -8.90 3.00 -7.48
C ASP A 257 -9.56 3.44 -8.79
N SER A 258 -10.18 4.61 -8.79
CA SER A 258 -10.94 5.11 -9.95
C SER A 258 -10.04 5.35 -11.17
N VAL A 259 -8.78 5.74 -10.98
CA VAL A 259 -7.80 5.97 -12.05
C VAL A 259 -6.97 4.74 -12.39
N GLY A 260 -7.09 3.65 -11.63
CA GLY A 260 -6.46 2.36 -11.94
C GLY A 260 -5.08 2.17 -11.32
N ALA A 261 -4.80 2.76 -10.15
CA ALA A 261 -3.57 2.49 -9.41
C ALA A 261 -3.46 1.00 -9.02
N HIS A 262 -2.26 0.48 -9.04
CA HIS A 262 -1.92 -0.89 -8.66
C HIS A 262 -1.38 -0.95 -7.23
N VAL A 263 -0.65 0.09 -6.82
CA VAL A 263 -0.05 0.24 -5.50
C VAL A 263 -0.47 1.59 -4.92
N ILE A 264 -0.78 1.61 -3.64
CA ILE A 264 -0.81 2.82 -2.81
C ILE A 264 0.41 2.75 -1.90
N ASN A 265 1.27 3.78 -1.92
CA ASN A 265 2.23 4.04 -0.87
C ASN A 265 1.64 5.05 0.10
N SER A 266 1.53 4.68 1.38
CA SER A 266 1.05 5.52 2.48
C SER A 266 2.16 5.64 3.52
N SER A 267 2.90 6.75 3.46
CA SER A 267 3.95 7.05 4.44
C SER A 267 3.44 7.97 5.55
N VAL A 268 2.14 7.93 5.81
CA VAL A 268 1.45 8.65 6.88
C VAL A 268 0.80 7.66 7.83
N SER A 269 0.68 8.04 9.10
CA SER A 269 0.13 7.19 10.15
C SER A 269 -0.62 8.01 11.18
N TYR A 270 -1.72 7.47 11.69
CA TYR A 270 -2.61 8.17 12.61
C TYR A 270 -2.81 7.35 13.88
N GLN A 271 -2.37 7.93 14.97
CA GLN A 271 -2.66 7.44 16.30
C GLN A 271 -3.07 8.61 17.19
N THR A 272 -2.46 9.77 16.98
CA THR A 272 -2.58 10.95 17.82
C THR A 272 -2.86 12.20 16.96
N PHE A 273 -3.61 13.17 17.52
CA PHE A 273 -4.11 14.35 16.83
C PHE A 273 -3.93 15.63 17.67
N ASP A 274 -4.20 16.82 17.11
CA ASP A 274 -4.09 18.11 17.82
C ASP A 274 -5.05 18.24 19.02
N ASP A 275 -6.25 17.68 18.94
CA ASP A 275 -7.17 17.63 20.08
C ASP A 275 -7.14 16.24 20.73
N PRO A 276 -6.66 16.15 22.01
CA PRO A 276 -6.52 14.93 22.78
C PRO A 276 -7.80 14.05 23.00
N GLN A 277 -8.93 14.33 22.43
CA GLN A 277 -10.13 13.48 22.45
C GLN A 277 -10.30 12.61 21.18
N ASP A 278 -9.50 12.89 20.11
CA ASP A 278 -9.52 12.15 18.84
C ASP A 278 -8.52 10.99 18.76
N ASP A 279 -7.53 10.87 19.71
CA ASP A 279 -6.53 9.79 19.69
C ASP A 279 -7.15 8.42 19.70
N TYR A 280 -6.45 7.58 18.98
CA TYR A 280 -6.62 6.16 19.08
C TYR A 280 -5.69 5.58 20.14
N SER A 281 -6.21 4.69 20.95
CA SER A 281 -5.42 3.84 21.84
C SER A 281 -4.91 2.61 21.09
N TYR A 282 -3.97 1.89 21.69
CA TYR A 282 -3.54 0.62 21.12
C TYR A 282 -4.70 -0.37 20.86
N SER A 283 -5.75 -0.35 21.70
CA SER A 283 -6.93 -1.20 21.50
C SER A 283 -7.74 -0.86 20.23
N ASP A 284 -7.51 0.30 19.64
CA ASP A 284 -8.16 0.70 18.39
C ASP A 284 -7.35 0.23 17.16
N MET A 285 -6.12 -0.27 17.35
CA MET A 285 -5.25 -0.83 16.30
C MET A 285 -5.59 -2.32 16.05
N ASP A 286 -6.85 -2.60 15.80
CA ASP A 286 -7.47 -3.93 15.71
C ASP A 286 -7.82 -4.39 14.29
N GLY A 287 -7.40 -3.62 13.28
CA GLY A 287 -7.71 -3.86 11.87
C GLY A 287 -9.11 -3.40 11.42
N ASN A 288 -9.95 -2.89 12.32
CA ASN A 288 -11.35 -2.60 12.00
C ASN A 288 -11.88 -1.26 12.54
N THR A 289 -11.28 -0.72 13.61
CA THR A 289 -11.84 0.43 14.32
C THR A 289 -11.66 1.73 13.54
N THR A 290 -10.47 2.02 13.02
CA THR A 290 -10.22 3.29 12.37
C THR A 290 -10.83 3.36 10.95
N VAL A 291 -11.26 4.55 10.54
CA VAL A 291 -11.86 4.73 9.21
C VAL A 291 -10.85 4.48 8.09
N ILE A 292 -9.61 4.90 8.30
CA ILE A 292 -8.54 4.75 7.32
C ILE A 292 -8.15 3.27 7.14
N THR A 293 -8.05 2.49 8.21
CA THR A 293 -7.76 1.05 8.16
C THR A 293 -8.84 0.30 7.40
N ARG A 294 -10.12 0.56 7.71
CA ARG A 294 -11.24 -0.04 6.95
C ARG A 294 -11.19 0.29 5.46
N ALA A 295 -10.80 1.52 5.11
CA ALA A 295 -10.70 1.93 3.71
C ALA A 295 -9.46 1.31 3.02
N ALA A 296 -8.36 1.11 3.73
CA ALA A 296 -7.17 0.44 3.22
C ALA A 296 -7.48 -1.03 2.86
N ASP A 297 -8.21 -1.76 3.72
CA ASP A 297 -8.66 -3.13 3.42
C ASP A 297 -9.66 -3.16 2.25
N VAL A 298 -10.52 -2.16 2.15
CA VAL A 298 -11.38 -2.03 0.96
C VAL A 298 -10.53 -1.80 -0.29
N ALA A 299 -9.49 -0.96 -0.27
CA ALA A 299 -8.58 -0.75 -1.40
C ALA A 299 -7.92 -2.07 -1.84
N ALA A 300 -7.44 -2.87 -0.89
CA ALA A 300 -6.89 -4.20 -1.16
C ALA A 300 -7.93 -5.12 -1.82
N SER A 301 -9.19 -5.10 -1.34
CA SER A 301 -10.30 -5.86 -1.97
C SER A 301 -10.65 -5.42 -3.39
N LYS A 302 -10.15 -4.25 -3.82
CA LYS A 302 -10.26 -3.74 -5.21
C LYS A 302 -9.03 -4.09 -6.06
N GLY A 303 -8.07 -4.84 -5.51
CA GLY A 303 -6.87 -5.29 -6.19
C GLY A 303 -5.72 -4.28 -6.14
N ILE A 304 -5.74 -3.34 -5.20
CA ILE A 304 -4.64 -2.40 -4.96
C ILE A 304 -3.79 -2.95 -3.82
N LEU A 305 -2.49 -3.04 -4.00
CA LEU A 305 -1.57 -3.31 -2.89
C LEU A 305 -1.38 -2.04 -2.08
N VAL A 306 -1.84 -2.03 -0.83
CA VAL A 306 -1.60 -0.92 0.11
C VAL A 306 -0.35 -1.22 0.91
N VAL A 307 0.67 -0.39 0.74
CA VAL A 307 1.93 -0.44 1.51
C VAL A 307 1.94 0.75 2.45
N ALA A 308 2.02 0.50 3.76
CA ALA A 308 1.99 1.54 4.77
C ALA A 308 3.21 1.47 5.71
N SER A 309 3.67 2.64 6.16
CA SER A 309 4.68 2.74 7.22
C SER A 309 4.12 2.27 8.56
N ALA A 310 4.94 1.60 9.38
CA ALA A 310 4.51 1.06 10.67
C ALA A 310 4.21 2.13 11.73
N GLY A 311 4.77 3.33 11.59
CA GLY A 311 4.82 4.39 12.61
C GLY A 311 6.24 4.54 13.19
N ASN A 312 6.47 5.62 13.92
CA ASN A 312 7.80 5.98 14.44
C ASN A 312 7.81 6.08 16.00
N GLU A 313 6.96 5.31 16.64
CA GLU A 313 6.71 5.32 18.09
C GLU A 313 7.48 4.24 18.84
N GLY A 314 8.38 3.46 18.18
CA GLY A 314 9.05 2.30 18.76
C GLY A 314 9.86 2.57 20.05
N ASP A 315 10.36 3.79 20.23
CA ASP A 315 11.05 4.24 21.45
C ASP A 315 10.14 5.06 22.39
N GLN A 316 8.83 5.18 22.09
CA GLN A 316 7.85 5.92 22.88
C GLN A 316 7.13 5.00 23.89
N PRO A 317 6.41 5.58 24.88
CA PRO A 317 5.64 4.79 25.86
C PRO A 317 4.53 3.90 25.27
N GLN A 318 4.05 4.22 24.07
CA GLN A 318 3.13 3.39 23.28
C GLN A 318 3.79 3.03 21.95
N PRO A 319 4.61 1.98 21.91
CA PRO A 319 5.51 1.71 20.78
C PRO A 319 4.85 0.98 19.60
N HIS A 320 3.54 0.77 19.64
CA HIS A 320 2.85 -0.09 18.69
C HIS A 320 2.56 0.64 17.36
N ILE A 321 2.30 -0.18 16.34
CA ILE A 321 1.90 0.30 15.00
C ILE A 321 0.71 1.25 15.07
N ALA A 322 0.65 2.21 14.14
CA ALA A 322 -0.43 3.19 14.00
C ALA A 322 -1.27 2.93 12.72
N ALA A 323 -2.52 3.41 12.71
CA ALA A 323 -3.39 3.24 11.55
C ALA A 323 -2.84 3.99 10.30
N PRO A 324 -2.90 3.41 9.07
CA PRO A 324 -3.61 2.17 8.68
C PRO A 324 -2.74 0.89 8.75
N ALA A 325 -1.56 0.93 9.38
CA ALA A 325 -0.63 -0.20 9.42
C ALA A 325 -1.19 -1.44 10.15
N ASP A 326 -2.22 -1.26 10.97
CA ASP A 326 -2.95 -2.32 11.65
C ASP A 326 -3.91 -3.10 10.73
N GLY A 327 -4.13 -2.66 9.48
CA GLY A 327 -5.07 -3.29 8.54
C GLY A 327 -4.71 -4.74 8.18
N ASP A 328 -5.74 -5.56 7.97
CA ASP A 328 -5.62 -7.00 7.65
C ASP A 328 -4.90 -7.22 6.32
N SER A 329 -5.28 -6.43 5.32
CA SER A 329 -4.78 -6.53 3.94
C SER A 329 -3.71 -5.49 3.61
N VAL A 330 -3.22 -4.75 4.61
CA VAL A 330 -2.14 -3.75 4.46
C VAL A 330 -0.79 -4.43 4.63
N LEU A 331 0.12 -4.21 3.69
CA LEU A 331 1.53 -4.59 3.82
C LEU A 331 2.27 -3.53 4.63
N THR A 332 2.44 -3.78 5.92
CA THR A 332 3.04 -2.85 6.86
C THR A 332 4.56 -2.99 6.87
N VAL A 333 5.26 -1.86 6.73
CA VAL A 333 6.72 -1.84 6.64
C VAL A 333 7.33 -1.11 7.83
N GLY A 334 8.11 -1.85 8.64
CA GLY A 334 8.95 -1.30 9.69
C GLY A 334 10.34 -0.91 9.21
N ALA A 335 11.09 -0.23 10.07
CA ALA A 335 12.42 0.28 9.74
C ALA A 335 13.55 -0.56 10.35
N VAL A 336 14.59 -0.83 9.54
CA VAL A 336 15.89 -1.33 9.98
C VAL A 336 16.99 -0.31 9.70
N THR A 337 18.15 -0.50 10.37
CA THR A 337 19.38 0.22 10.07
C THR A 337 19.98 -0.27 8.74
N TRP A 338 21.01 0.42 8.24
CA TRP A 338 21.76 -0.01 7.06
C TRP A 338 22.50 -1.34 7.24
N GLN A 339 22.67 -1.82 8.49
CA GLN A 339 23.19 -3.16 8.80
C GLN A 339 22.10 -4.24 8.83
N GLY A 340 20.82 -3.89 8.72
CA GLY A 340 19.69 -4.81 8.84
C GLY A 340 19.21 -5.04 10.28
N ASP A 341 19.74 -4.30 11.26
CA ASP A 341 19.29 -4.37 12.65
C ASP A 341 18.00 -3.56 12.83
N TYR A 342 17.13 -3.97 13.76
CA TYR A 342 15.93 -3.22 14.11
C TYR A 342 16.26 -1.77 14.47
N ALA A 343 15.60 -0.81 13.86
CA ALA A 343 15.72 0.60 14.20
C ALA A 343 14.76 0.95 15.35
N SER A 344 15.29 1.46 16.45
CA SER A 344 14.51 1.67 17.69
C SER A 344 13.31 2.61 17.53
N LEU A 345 13.34 3.50 16.53
CA LEU A 345 12.20 4.38 16.19
C LEU A 345 11.01 3.61 15.60
N SER A 346 11.24 2.45 14.97
CA SER A 346 10.18 1.73 14.25
C SER A 346 9.14 1.21 15.22
N SER A 347 7.87 1.57 14.98
CA SER A 347 6.76 0.99 15.74
C SER A 347 6.73 -0.53 15.60
N ILE A 348 6.29 -1.20 16.67
CA ILE A 348 6.29 -2.65 16.83
C ILE A 348 4.87 -3.22 16.80
N GLY A 349 4.78 -4.52 16.59
CA GLY A 349 3.58 -5.30 16.79
C GLY A 349 3.42 -5.84 18.22
N PRO A 350 2.51 -6.79 18.37
CA PRO A 350 1.52 -7.20 17.36
C PRO A 350 0.46 -6.11 17.14
N SER A 351 -0.49 -6.32 16.20
CA SER A 351 -1.75 -5.57 16.24
C SER A 351 -2.55 -5.97 17.49
N PHE A 352 -3.54 -5.16 17.88
CA PHE A 352 -4.28 -5.43 19.12
C PHE A 352 -5.04 -6.77 19.10
N ASP A 353 -5.45 -7.22 17.92
CA ASP A 353 -6.06 -8.54 17.66
C ASP A 353 -5.03 -9.67 17.44
N ASN A 354 -3.75 -9.43 17.77
CA ASN A 354 -2.62 -10.38 17.78
C ASN A 354 -2.15 -10.89 16.40
N ARG A 355 -2.30 -10.10 15.33
CA ARG A 355 -1.64 -10.41 14.06
C ARG A 355 -0.17 -9.96 14.08
N VAL A 356 0.66 -10.69 13.33
CA VAL A 356 2.06 -10.30 13.13
C VAL A 356 2.11 -8.96 12.39
N LYS A 357 2.69 -7.96 13.03
CA LYS A 357 2.99 -6.63 12.49
C LYS A 357 4.34 -6.14 13.09
N PRO A 358 5.10 -5.26 12.41
CA PRO A 358 4.93 -4.97 10.97
C PRO A 358 5.00 -6.25 10.15
N ASP A 359 4.56 -6.24 8.89
CA ASP A 359 4.69 -7.43 8.04
C ASP A 359 6.16 -7.66 7.68
N VAL A 360 6.82 -6.65 7.12
CA VAL A 360 8.22 -6.73 6.67
C VAL A 360 9.01 -5.50 7.07
N MET A 361 10.32 -5.57 6.87
CA MET A 361 11.26 -4.51 7.22
C MET A 361 12.03 -4.04 5.99
N ALA A 362 12.34 -2.74 5.94
CA ALA A 362 13.28 -2.19 4.97
C ALA A 362 14.14 -1.10 5.63
N GLN A 363 15.19 -0.64 4.93
CA GLN A 363 16.07 0.40 5.47
C GLN A 363 15.27 1.70 5.71
N GLY A 364 15.22 2.15 6.96
CA GLY A 364 14.57 3.38 7.38
C GLY A 364 15.45 4.19 8.34
N SER A 365 16.70 3.74 8.56
CA SER A 365 17.59 4.36 9.54
C SER A 365 19.07 4.22 9.17
N PRO A 366 19.65 5.19 8.44
CA PRO A 366 19.00 6.20 7.58
C PRO A 366 18.65 5.67 6.19
N THR A 367 17.78 6.40 5.46
CA THR A 367 17.46 6.13 4.06
C THR A 367 17.86 7.32 3.19
N THR A 368 18.51 7.05 2.07
CA THR A 368 18.90 8.04 1.06
C THR A 368 17.69 8.54 0.28
N LEU A 369 17.56 9.86 0.11
CA LEU A 369 16.41 10.52 -0.51
C LEU A 369 16.75 11.91 -1.06
N ILE A 370 15.78 12.56 -1.71
CA ILE A 370 15.79 13.98 -2.05
C ILE A 370 14.97 14.72 -1.00
N ASP A 371 15.57 15.69 -0.32
CA ASP A 371 14.91 16.45 0.75
C ASP A 371 14.04 17.62 0.24
N GLY A 372 13.45 18.36 1.17
CA GLY A 372 12.62 19.52 0.89
C GLY A 372 13.33 20.72 0.25
N SER A 373 14.65 20.70 0.17
CA SER A 373 15.43 21.67 -0.62
C SER A 373 15.64 21.24 -2.07
N GLY A 374 15.25 20.00 -2.42
CA GLY A 374 15.51 19.36 -3.70
C GLY A 374 16.92 18.80 -3.81
N SER A 375 17.66 18.75 -2.70
CA SER A 375 19.01 18.25 -2.61
C SER A 375 19.03 16.78 -2.18
N PHE A 376 20.11 16.09 -2.58
CA PHE A 376 20.43 14.78 -2.03
C PHE A 376 20.68 14.87 -0.51
N ASN A 377 20.05 13.97 0.24
CA ASN A 377 20.18 13.88 1.69
C ASN A 377 19.88 12.45 2.17
N ALA A 378 19.88 12.23 3.47
CA ALA A 378 19.38 11.02 4.08
C ALA A 378 18.62 11.35 5.36
N ASP A 379 17.57 10.55 5.66
CA ASP A 379 16.70 10.81 6.80
C ASP A 379 16.20 9.49 7.43
N PHE A 380 15.48 9.58 8.55
CA PHE A 380 15.08 8.45 9.39
C PHE A 380 13.55 8.38 9.49
N GLY A 381 12.99 7.20 9.39
CA GLY A 381 11.57 6.95 9.54
C GLY A 381 11.09 5.72 8.79
N THR A 382 10.07 5.07 9.32
CA THR A 382 9.33 4.03 8.61
C THR A 382 8.68 4.58 7.33
N SER A 383 8.42 5.89 7.28
CA SER A 383 7.97 6.63 6.09
C SER A 383 8.92 6.47 4.90
N TYR A 384 10.20 6.18 5.13
CA TYR A 384 11.22 5.98 4.09
C TYR A 384 11.51 4.51 3.82
N ALA A 385 11.13 3.62 4.73
CA ALA A 385 11.18 2.18 4.53
C ALA A 385 10.02 1.68 3.63
N ALA A 386 8.82 2.21 3.83
CA ALA A 386 7.63 1.82 3.08
C ALA A 386 7.79 2.02 1.55
N PRO A 387 8.26 3.15 1.02
CA PRO A 387 8.42 3.34 -0.42
C PRO A 387 9.48 2.42 -1.05
N LEU A 388 10.49 1.97 -0.32
CA LEU A 388 11.42 0.94 -0.84
C LEU A 388 10.66 -0.33 -1.22
N VAL A 389 9.78 -0.78 -0.34
CA VAL A 389 8.96 -1.97 -0.57
C VAL A 389 7.87 -1.71 -1.61
N ALA A 390 7.22 -0.54 -1.59
CA ALA A 390 6.15 -0.19 -2.53
C ALA A 390 6.65 -0.14 -3.98
N GLY A 391 7.83 0.43 -4.23
CA GLY A 391 8.43 0.48 -5.57
C GLY A 391 8.84 -0.91 -6.06
N LEU A 392 9.50 -1.72 -5.23
CA LEU A 392 9.86 -3.09 -5.61
C LEU A 392 8.63 -4.00 -5.77
N ALA A 393 7.55 -3.75 -5.00
CA ALA A 393 6.29 -4.43 -5.20
C ALA A 393 5.66 -4.07 -6.57
N ALA A 394 5.81 -2.84 -7.04
CA ALA A 394 5.39 -2.46 -8.39
C ALA A 394 6.19 -3.22 -9.47
N CYS A 395 7.50 -3.42 -9.27
CA CYS A 395 8.31 -4.27 -10.16
C CYS A 395 7.84 -5.73 -10.13
N LEU A 396 7.40 -6.23 -8.98
CA LEU A 396 6.86 -7.59 -8.86
C LEU A 396 5.50 -7.72 -9.55
N ILE A 397 4.62 -6.71 -9.43
CA ILE A 397 3.34 -6.65 -10.16
C ILE A 397 3.56 -6.53 -11.67
N GLU A 398 4.59 -5.82 -12.14
CA GLU A 398 4.99 -5.80 -13.56
C GLU A 398 5.26 -7.21 -14.09
N ALA A 399 5.92 -8.05 -13.28
CA ALA A 399 6.18 -9.45 -13.63
C ALA A 399 4.90 -10.32 -13.60
N TYR A 400 3.96 -10.03 -12.71
CA TYR A 400 2.76 -10.85 -12.43
C TYR A 400 1.48 -9.99 -12.36
N PRO A 401 1.06 -9.36 -13.47
CA PRO A 401 -0.04 -8.39 -13.46
C PRO A 401 -1.43 -9.00 -13.25
N ALA A 402 -1.57 -10.33 -13.28
CA ALA A 402 -2.83 -11.03 -13.04
C ALA A 402 -3.02 -11.46 -11.58
N ASP A 403 -1.94 -11.45 -10.78
CA ASP A 403 -2.00 -11.88 -9.38
C ASP A 403 -2.69 -10.82 -8.52
N HIS A 404 -3.46 -11.28 -7.53
CA HIS A 404 -4.11 -10.38 -6.59
C HIS A 404 -3.09 -9.68 -5.69
N SER A 405 -3.44 -8.49 -5.21
CA SER A 405 -2.59 -7.73 -4.27
C SER A 405 -2.19 -8.53 -3.04
N GLU A 406 -3.07 -9.39 -2.53
CA GLU A 406 -2.80 -10.29 -1.39
C GLU A 406 -1.76 -11.37 -1.74
N GLU A 407 -1.77 -11.91 -2.97
CA GLU A 407 -0.77 -12.87 -3.44
C GLU A 407 0.62 -12.20 -3.53
N ILE A 408 0.67 -10.99 -4.09
CA ILE A 408 1.91 -10.18 -4.13
C ILE A 408 2.43 -9.91 -2.70
N ALA A 409 1.56 -9.50 -1.78
CA ALA A 409 1.93 -9.30 -0.38
C ALA A 409 2.47 -10.59 0.27
N ASN A 410 1.85 -11.74 -0.03
CA ASN A 410 2.29 -13.03 0.47
C ASN A 410 3.62 -13.50 -0.11
N TYR A 411 3.94 -13.20 -1.38
CA TYR A 411 5.27 -13.45 -1.94
C TYR A 411 6.34 -12.62 -1.21
N ILE A 412 6.04 -11.36 -0.95
CA ILE A 412 6.95 -10.47 -0.20
C ILE A 412 7.16 -10.97 1.23
N ARG A 413 6.09 -11.28 1.98
CA ARG A 413 6.19 -11.85 3.34
C ARG A 413 6.96 -13.17 3.35
N SER A 414 6.63 -14.07 2.43
CA SER A 414 7.23 -15.42 2.36
C SER A 414 8.69 -15.42 1.96
N SER A 415 9.17 -14.37 1.31
CA SER A 415 10.58 -14.18 0.97
C SER A 415 11.42 -13.65 2.14
N ALA A 416 10.80 -13.16 3.19
CA ALA A 416 11.47 -12.49 4.29
C ALA A 416 12.22 -13.48 5.21
N HIS A 417 13.37 -13.06 5.70
CA HIS A 417 14.35 -13.94 6.37
C HIS A 417 13.88 -14.52 7.72
N LEU A 418 12.85 -13.95 8.35
CA LEU A 418 12.22 -14.43 9.58
C LEU A 418 10.86 -15.10 9.33
N TYR A 419 10.49 -15.40 8.08
CA TYR A 419 9.16 -15.92 7.74
C TYR A 419 8.73 -17.12 8.59
N ALA A 420 9.64 -18.03 8.88
CA ALA A 420 9.37 -19.23 9.70
C ALA A 420 9.23 -18.93 11.21
N THR A 421 9.74 -17.80 11.69
CA THR A 421 9.80 -17.43 13.11
C THR A 421 9.67 -15.91 13.29
N PRO A 422 8.51 -15.33 12.92
CA PRO A 422 8.30 -13.89 13.03
C PRO A 422 8.28 -13.42 14.47
N ASN A 423 8.50 -12.13 14.69
CA ASN A 423 8.45 -11.51 16.01
C ASN A 423 7.86 -10.09 15.95
N ASP A 424 7.51 -9.52 17.09
CA ASP A 424 6.82 -8.24 17.20
C ASP A 424 7.68 -7.03 16.77
N PHE A 425 9.02 -7.15 16.76
CA PHE A 425 9.93 -6.06 16.38
C PHE A 425 10.14 -5.97 14.86
N MET A 426 10.29 -7.12 14.21
CA MET A 426 10.67 -7.18 12.80
C MET A 426 9.65 -7.90 11.91
N GLY A 427 8.53 -8.31 12.47
CA GLY A 427 7.55 -9.09 11.75
C GLY A 427 8.17 -10.33 11.09
N TYR A 428 7.93 -10.53 9.81
CA TYR A 428 8.56 -11.59 9.01
C TYR A 428 10.01 -11.24 8.60
N GLY A 429 10.51 -10.04 8.93
CA GLY A 429 11.88 -9.61 8.66
C GLY A 429 12.06 -8.89 7.31
N ILE A 430 13.31 -8.77 6.87
CA ILE A 430 13.69 -8.12 5.60
C ILE A 430 13.36 -9.05 4.43
N PRO A 431 12.52 -8.63 3.46
CA PRO A 431 12.16 -9.44 2.30
C PRO A 431 13.30 -9.50 1.27
N ASP A 432 13.36 -10.60 0.55
CA ASP A 432 14.22 -10.80 -0.61
C ASP A 432 13.37 -10.77 -1.90
N PHE A 433 13.43 -9.69 -2.66
CA PHE A 433 12.60 -9.54 -3.85
C PHE A 433 13.00 -10.46 -5.01
N GLN A 434 14.24 -10.93 -5.08
CA GLN A 434 14.60 -11.99 -6.02
C GLN A 434 13.91 -13.32 -5.65
N LEU A 435 13.88 -13.65 -4.37
CA LEU A 435 13.15 -14.82 -3.89
C LEU A 435 11.63 -14.62 -4.11
N ALA A 436 11.07 -13.46 -3.77
CA ALA A 436 9.66 -13.13 -4.02
C ALA A 436 9.29 -13.30 -5.50
N LEU A 437 10.14 -12.84 -6.44
CA LEU A 437 9.95 -13.06 -7.87
C LEU A 437 9.92 -14.56 -8.22
N SER A 438 10.71 -15.40 -7.56
CA SER A 438 10.70 -16.84 -7.79
C SER A 438 9.50 -17.57 -7.17
N LEU A 439 8.91 -17.02 -6.09
CA LEU A 439 7.71 -17.55 -5.42
C LEU A 439 6.45 -17.24 -6.20
N SER A 440 6.43 -16.08 -6.86
CA SER A 440 5.33 -15.62 -7.70
C SER A 440 5.28 -16.31 -9.07
N THR A 441 6.29 -17.10 -9.44
CA THR A 441 6.09 -18.03 -10.55
C THR A 441 4.90 -18.91 -10.17
N PRO A 442 3.78 -18.93 -10.94
CA PRO A 442 2.71 -19.85 -10.63
C PRO A 442 3.37 -21.21 -10.40
N GLU A 443 3.05 -21.93 -9.31
CA GLU A 443 2.98 -23.36 -9.46
C GLU A 443 2.16 -23.50 -10.73
N TYR A 444 2.85 -23.74 -11.84
CA TYR A 444 2.15 -24.18 -13.03
C TYR A 444 1.25 -25.23 -12.48
N LEU A 445 -0.04 -24.86 -12.42
CA LEU A 445 -1.08 -25.75 -11.96
C LEU A 445 -0.60 -27.08 -12.44
N VAL A 446 -0.23 -27.94 -11.49
CA VAL A 446 0.07 -29.29 -11.86
C VAL A 446 -1.27 -29.74 -12.40
N GLN A 447 -1.50 -29.38 -13.69
CA GLN A 447 -2.41 -30.20 -14.48
C GLN A 447 -1.93 -31.56 -14.12
N GLU A 448 -2.78 -32.41 -13.53
CA GLU A 448 -2.38 -33.73 -13.12
C GLU A 448 -1.44 -34.25 -14.17
N THR A 449 -0.12 -34.02 -13.87
CA THR A 449 0.89 -34.12 -14.91
C THR A 449 0.91 -35.61 -15.16
N GLU A 450 0.72 -36.01 -16.41
CA GLU A 450 0.73 -37.40 -16.83
C GLU A 450 2.03 -38.13 -16.39
N TYR A 451 2.88 -37.47 -15.57
CA TYR A 451 4.16 -37.98 -15.10
C TYR A 451 4.52 -37.52 -13.67
N LYS A 452 5.35 -38.27 -12.98
CA LYS A 452 5.88 -38.00 -11.64
C LYS A 452 7.39 -37.92 -11.66
N LEU A 453 7.96 -37.09 -10.79
CA LEU A 453 9.39 -37.03 -10.53
C LEU A 453 9.69 -37.55 -9.13
N TYR A 454 10.62 -38.46 -9.00
CA TYR A 454 11.08 -38.97 -7.71
C TYR A 454 12.49 -39.59 -7.81
N PRO A 455 13.23 -39.67 -6.69
CA PRO A 455 12.95 -39.06 -5.39
C PRO A 455 13.21 -37.56 -5.40
N ASN A 456 12.57 -36.85 -4.50
CA ASN A 456 12.90 -35.47 -4.15
C ASN A 456 12.84 -35.36 -2.61
N PRO A 457 13.96 -35.09 -1.92
CA PRO A 457 15.29 -34.73 -2.41
C PRO A 457 16.01 -35.85 -3.17
N VAL A 458 16.92 -35.43 -4.06
CA VAL A 458 17.70 -36.28 -4.97
C VAL A 458 19.08 -36.56 -4.40
N GLN A 459 19.58 -37.78 -4.56
CA GLN A 459 20.99 -38.13 -4.23
C GLN A 459 21.83 -38.25 -5.49
N ASP A 460 21.52 -39.19 -6.37
CA ASP A 460 22.36 -39.51 -7.55
C ASP A 460 21.54 -39.65 -8.84
N HIS A 461 20.22 -39.71 -8.75
CA HIS A 461 19.33 -39.83 -9.92
C HIS A 461 17.92 -39.30 -9.66
N ILE A 462 17.24 -38.94 -10.75
CA ILE A 462 15.80 -38.63 -10.80
C ILE A 462 15.12 -39.60 -11.76
N ILE A 463 13.95 -40.07 -11.41
CA ILE A 463 13.10 -40.85 -12.29
C ILE A 463 11.96 -39.92 -12.78
N ILE A 464 11.82 -39.80 -14.11
CA ILE A 464 10.73 -39.15 -14.80
C ILE A 464 9.77 -40.25 -15.24
N ASP A 465 8.66 -40.40 -14.56
CA ASP A 465 7.63 -41.43 -14.82
C ASP A 465 6.44 -40.78 -15.52
N ALA A 466 6.34 -40.95 -16.82
CA ALA A 466 5.37 -40.28 -17.68
C ALA A 466 4.00 -40.96 -17.72
N LYS A 467 3.79 -42.09 -17.07
CA LYS A 467 2.52 -42.85 -16.99
C LYS A 467 1.72 -42.99 -18.32
N THR A 468 2.36 -42.72 -19.45
CA THR A 468 1.65 -42.60 -20.75
C THR A 468 1.42 -43.94 -21.42
N GLN A 469 2.10 -45.01 -20.98
CA GLN A 469 2.16 -46.32 -21.65
C GLN A 469 2.49 -46.21 -23.15
N LYS A 470 3.25 -45.16 -23.53
CA LYS A 470 3.67 -44.87 -24.90
C LYS A 470 5.14 -44.44 -24.91
N ASN A 471 5.79 -44.55 -26.09
CA ASN A 471 7.07 -43.90 -26.28
C ASN A 471 6.91 -42.38 -26.30
N TRP A 472 7.78 -41.68 -25.60
CA TRP A 472 7.84 -40.22 -25.54
C TRP A 472 9.27 -39.71 -25.69
N LYS A 473 9.42 -38.45 -26.16
CA LYS A 473 10.70 -37.74 -26.28
C LYS A 473 10.56 -36.36 -25.66
N ALA A 474 11.63 -35.92 -24.99
CA ALA A 474 11.72 -34.56 -24.50
C ALA A 474 13.17 -34.09 -24.45
N GLU A 475 13.38 -32.81 -24.55
CA GLU A 475 14.65 -32.18 -24.15
C GLU A 475 14.58 -31.92 -22.63
N LEU A 476 15.54 -32.46 -21.91
CA LEU A 476 15.74 -32.25 -20.48
C LEU A 476 16.81 -31.18 -20.28
N ARG A 477 16.50 -30.15 -19.51
CA ARG A 477 17.47 -29.15 -19.04
C ARG A 477 17.40 -29.07 -17.51
N ILE A 478 18.56 -28.93 -16.86
CA ILE A 478 18.65 -28.65 -15.42
C ILE A 478 19.42 -27.36 -15.24
N PHE A 479 18.87 -26.44 -14.44
CA PHE A 479 19.46 -25.16 -14.13
C PHE A 479 19.73 -25.04 -12.62
N ASP A 480 20.78 -24.32 -12.25
CA ASP A 480 20.92 -23.80 -10.89
C ASP A 480 20.03 -22.56 -10.68
N LEU A 481 19.97 -22.07 -9.44
CA LEU A 481 19.16 -20.90 -9.12
C LEU A 481 19.66 -19.58 -9.74
N SER A 482 20.88 -19.57 -10.31
CA SER A 482 21.37 -18.43 -11.10
C SER A 482 20.91 -18.47 -12.58
N GLY A 483 20.12 -19.47 -12.96
CA GLY A 483 19.69 -19.69 -14.35
C GLY A 483 20.74 -20.35 -15.24
N LYS A 484 21.88 -20.74 -14.69
CA LYS A 484 22.92 -21.42 -15.45
C LYS A 484 22.49 -22.85 -15.75
N CYS A 485 22.45 -23.22 -17.03
CA CYS A 485 22.20 -24.60 -17.45
C CYS A 485 23.37 -25.50 -17.08
N ILE A 486 23.11 -26.51 -16.25
CA ILE A 486 24.08 -27.47 -15.74
C ILE A 486 24.05 -28.77 -16.55
N LEU A 487 22.88 -29.17 -17.01
CA LEU A 487 22.64 -30.37 -17.83
C LEU A 487 21.64 -30.05 -18.92
N GLN A 488 21.95 -30.43 -20.16
CA GLN A 488 21.01 -30.41 -21.28
C GLN A 488 21.16 -31.72 -22.05
N LYS A 489 20.03 -32.41 -22.30
CA LYS A 489 20.05 -33.72 -22.94
C LYS A 489 18.71 -34.06 -23.57
N GLU A 490 18.72 -34.58 -24.81
CA GLU A 490 17.54 -35.25 -25.35
C GLU A 490 17.33 -36.59 -24.66
N ILE A 491 16.13 -36.91 -24.26
CA ILE A 491 15.72 -38.14 -23.60
C ILE A 491 14.54 -38.76 -24.33
N GLN A 492 14.52 -40.09 -24.34
CA GLN A 492 13.44 -40.89 -24.90
C GLN A 492 13.22 -42.13 -24.03
N ALA A 493 11.98 -42.42 -23.73
CA ALA A 493 11.65 -43.62 -22.96
C ALA A 493 10.25 -44.16 -23.33
N TYR A 494 9.99 -45.37 -22.85
CA TYR A 494 8.66 -45.94 -22.71
C TYR A 494 8.33 -45.93 -21.20
N ASP A 495 7.27 -45.25 -20.80
CA ASP A 495 6.84 -45.02 -19.40
C ASP A 495 7.80 -44.13 -18.59
N ALA A 496 8.94 -44.61 -18.15
CA ALA A 496 9.84 -43.90 -17.24
C ALA A 496 11.27 -43.75 -17.75
N TYR A 497 11.91 -42.63 -17.43
CA TYR A 497 13.33 -42.38 -17.72
C TYR A 497 14.12 -42.04 -16.46
N ARG A 498 15.26 -42.70 -16.24
CA ARG A 498 16.17 -42.43 -15.13
C ARG A 498 17.29 -41.51 -15.58
N VAL A 499 17.39 -40.34 -14.98
CA VAL A 499 18.48 -39.38 -15.18
C VAL A 499 19.46 -39.50 -14.05
N HIS A 500 20.71 -39.91 -14.36
CA HIS A 500 21.79 -39.82 -13.39
C HIS A 500 22.29 -38.37 -13.33
N ILE A 501 22.42 -37.82 -12.14
CA ILE A 501 22.89 -36.47 -11.89
C ILE A 501 23.95 -36.50 -10.77
N ASN A 502 24.94 -35.63 -10.91
CA ASN A 502 25.93 -35.39 -9.88
C ASN A 502 25.97 -33.88 -9.62
N LEU A 503 25.12 -33.42 -8.71
CA LEU A 503 24.95 -32.03 -8.36
C LEU A 503 25.46 -31.80 -6.94
N LYS A 504 25.90 -30.58 -6.65
CA LYS A 504 26.18 -30.17 -5.28
C LYS A 504 24.87 -30.08 -4.50
N GLN A 505 24.93 -30.13 -3.17
CA GLN A 505 23.80 -29.89 -2.32
C GLN A 505 23.21 -28.51 -2.64
N GLY A 506 21.91 -28.46 -2.91
CA GLY A 506 21.18 -27.20 -3.25
C GLY A 506 19.90 -27.44 -3.99
N SER A 507 19.23 -26.32 -4.34
CA SER A 507 18.00 -26.32 -5.14
C SER A 507 18.31 -26.15 -6.63
N TYR A 508 17.53 -26.82 -7.47
CA TYR A 508 17.67 -26.83 -8.92
C TYR A 508 16.33 -26.81 -9.60
N ILE A 509 16.32 -26.34 -10.85
CA ILE A 509 15.13 -26.32 -11.71
C ILE A 509 15.38 -27.31 -12.86
N MET A 510 14.45 -28.24 -13.07
CA MET A 510 14.40 -29.12 -14.23
C MET A 510 13.32 -28.63 -15.19
N GLN A 511 13.66 -28.50 -16.45
CA GLN A 511 12.73 -28.22 -17.55
C GLN A 511 12.67 -29.43 -18.48
N LEU A 512 11.46 -29.83 -18.87
CA LEU A 512 11.20 -30.79 -19.93
C LEU A 512 10.44 -30.09 -21.06
N ALA A 513 10.83 -30.34 -22.31
CA ALA A 513 10.18 -29.76 -23.49
C ALA A 513 10.13 -30.81 -24.62
N GLY A 514 8.94 -31.18 -25.07
CA GLY A 514 8.71 -32.20 -26.11
C GLY A 514 7.33 -32.84 -26.05
N ASP A 515 7.28 -34.16 -26.14
CA ASP A 515 6.03 -34.93 -25.98
C ASP A 515 5.48 -34.84 -24.55
N ILE A 516 6.37 -34.57 -23.58
CA ILE A 516 6.03 -34.18 -22.21
C ILE A 516 6.69 -32.84 -21.91
N ASN A 517 5.95 -31.93 -21.27
CA ASN A 517 6.42 -30.58 -20.98
C ASN A 517 6.21 -30.26 -19.51
N GLY A 518 7.14 -29.51 -18.90
CA GLY A 518 6.99 -28.99 -17.55
C GLY A 518 8.28 -28.45 -16.96
N ILE A 519 8.11 -27.70 -15.87
CA ILE A 519 9.21 -27.15 -15.06
C ILE A 519 9.04 -27.66 -13.64
N TYR A 520 10.13 -28.10 -13.02
CA TYR A 520 10.14 -28.70 -11.68
C TYR A 520 11.27 -28.17 -10.84
N LYS A 521 10.98 -27.80 -9.61
CA LYS A 521 11.98 -27.53 -8.60
C LYS A 521 12.27 -28.82 -7.82
N PHE A 522 13.54 -29.14 -7.62
CA PHE A 522 13.95 -30.28 -6.79
C PHE A 522 15.18 -29.90 -5.97
N GLN A 523 15.42 -30.67 -4.90
CA GLN A 523 16.58 -30.50 -4.04
C GLN A 523 17.57 -31.66 -4.26
N SER A 524 18.88 -31.36 -4.33
CA SER A 524 19.98 -32.32 -4.27
C SER A 524 20.55 -32.34 -2.85
N LEU A 525 20.77 -33.54 -2.29
CA LEU A 525 21.35 -33.75 -0.96
C LEU A 525 22.87 -33.69 -0.98
#